data_6278132b925fc5f163bb2914655e488b
#
_entry.id   6278132b925fc5f163bb2914655e488b
#
_cell.length_a   1.000
_cell.length_b   1.000
_cell.length_c   1.000
_cell.angle_alpha   90.00
_cell.angle_beta   90.00
_cell.angle_gamma   90.00
#
_symmetry.space_group_name_H-M   'P 1'
#
loop_
_entity.id
_entity.type
_entity.pdbx_description
1 polymer ?
#
loop_
_entity_poly.entity_id
_entity_poly.type
_entity_poly.pdbx_seq_one_letter_code
_entity_poly.pdbx_strand_id
1 'polypeptide(L)'
;MVIVGVSLATLAGCTATPVPNTDWSNRMIAVLRDPHGQGGAGGDLRIDSGAKNARGTVYLANVPGGEYDVLAVCDGSGTIHLTVKTTTPPHRVLASSDIACGATLRLPVTVAATGVALEATDPSTSAQWQAMIVTPGWEPAPTTYSY
;
A
#
# COMPACT_ATOMS: atom_id res chain seq x y z
N MET A 1 55.82 -2.97 -38.62
CA MET A 1 55.38 -2.86 -37.23
C MET A 1 53.92 -2.37 -37.23
N VAL A 2 52.98 -3.29 -37.08
CA VAL A 2 51.54 -3.00 -37.17
C VAL A 2 50.99 -3.02 -35.75
N ILE A 3 50.44 -1.88 -35.29
CA ILE A 3 49.80 -1.77 -33.97
C ILE A 3 48.30 -1.98 -34.17
N VAL A 4 47.80 -3.12 -33.66
CA VAL A 4 46.36 -3.41 -33.61
C VAL A 4 45.79 -2.81 -32.33
N GLY A 5 44.96 -1.77 -32.48
CA GLY A 5 44.23 -1.18 -31.36
C GLY A 5 42.97 -2.00 -31.05
N VAL A 6 42.90 -2.53 -29.84
CA VAL A 6 41.70 -3.21 -29.31
C VAL A 6 40.77 -2.15 -28.66
N SER A 7 39.63 -1.86 -29.29
CA SER A 7 38.60 -1.02 -28.70
C SER A 7 37.77 -1.85 -27.74
N LEU A 8 37.83 -1.55 -26.44
CA LEU A 8 36.89 -2.07 -25.45
C LEU A 8 35.55 -1.29 -25.55
N ALA A 9 34.51 -1.95 -26.02
CA ALA A 9 33.16 -1.44 -25.93
C ALA A 9 32.62 -1.69 -24.52
N THR A 10 32.48 -0.63 -23.73
CA THR A 10 31.75 -0.68 -22.43
C THR A 10 30.27 -0.74 -22.68
N LEU A 11 29.65 -1.91 -22.44
CA LEU A 11 28.20 -2.06 -22.38
C LEU A 11 27.69 -1.37 -21.13
N ALA A 12 27.11 -0.18 -21.29
CA ALA A 12 26.32 0.47 -20.25
C ALA A 12 25.04 -0.35 -20.06
N GLY A 13 25.01 -1.18 -19.04
CA GLY A 13 23.82 -1.90 -18.63
C GLY A 13 22.76 -0.90 -18.14
N CYS A 14 21.70 -0.68 -18.90
CA CYS A 14 20.52 -0.01 -18.41
C CYS A 14 19.88 -0.89 -17.34
N THR A 15 20.05 -0.52 -16.07
CA THR A 15 19.25 -1.10 -14.98
C THR A 15 17.81 -0.61 -15.18
N ALA A 16 16.95 -1.47 -15.74
CA ALA A 16 15.53 -1.20 -15.83
C ALA A 16 14.98 -1.04 -14.40
N THR A 17 14.44 0.14 -14.08
CA THR A 17 13.65 0.33 -12.86
C THR A 17 12.45 -0.61 -12.92
N PRO A 18 12.18 -1.41 -11.87
CA PRO A 18 11.02 -2.30 -11.88
C PRO A 18 9.75 -1.48 -12.07
N VAL A 19 9.00 -1.81 -13.13
CA VAL A 19 7.68 -1.19 -13.39
C VAL A 19 6.74 -1.64 -12.27
N PRO A 20 5.97 -0.72 -11.65
CA PRO A 20 4.98 -1.10 -10.65
C PRO A 20 4.03 -2.17 -11.18
N ASN A 21 3.75 -3.20 -10.37
CA ASN A 21 2.80 -4.24 -10.76
C ASN A 21 1.36 -3.72 -10.63
N THR A 22 0.93 -2.93 -11.62
CA THR A 22 -0.42 -2.36 -11.66
C THR A 22 -1.51 -3.43 -11.65
N ASP A 23 -1.21 -4.64 -12.13
CA ASP A 23 -2.15 -5.76 -12.15
C ASP A 23 -2.48 -6.24 -10.73
N TRP A 24 -1.48 -6.30 -9.83
CA TRP A 24 -1.72 -6.64 -8.42
C TRP A 24 -2.60 -5.57 -7.75
N SER A 25 -2.27 -4.30 -7.92
CA SER A 25 -3.03 -3.19 -7.35
C SER A 25 -4.49 -3.21 -7.80
N ASN A 26 -4.74 -3.36 -9.10
CA ASN A 26 -6.09 -3.43 -9.66
C ASN A 26 -6.87 -4.65 -9.13
N ARG A 27 -6.22 -5.80 -8.99
CA ARG A 27 -6.85 -6.99 -8.39
C ARG A 27 -7.22 -6.76 -6.94
N MET A 28 -6.33 -6.16 -6.14
CA MET A 28 -6.60 -5.89 -4.73
C MET A 28 -7.70 -4.86 -4.54
N ILE A 29 -7.76 -3.83 -5.36
CA ILE A 29 -8.88 -2.89 -5.38
C ILE A 29 -10.20 -3.62 -5.63
N ALA A 30 -10.25 -4.53 -6.59
CA ALA A 30 -11.45 -5.30 -6.90
C ALA A 30 -11.84 -6.26 -5.76
N VAL A 31 -10.86 -6.95 -5.19
CA VAL A 31 -11.07 -7.94 -4.11
C VAL A 31 -11.53 -7.27 -2.81
N LEU A 32 -10.92 -6.12 -2.45
CA LEU A 32 -11.21 -5.43 -1.20
C LEU A 32 -12.40 -4.46 -1.28
N ARG A 33 -13.06 -4.39 -2.43
CA ARG A 33 -14.15 -3.45 -2.66
C ARG A 33 -15.44 -3.92 -2.00
N ASP A 34 -15.77 -3.33 -0.86
CA ASP A 34 -17.09 -3.44 -0.27
C ASP A 34 -18.05 -2.46 -0.97
N PRO A 35 -19.20 -2.94 -1.52
CA PRO A 35 -20.21 -2.06 -2.14
C PRO A 35 -20.80 -1.01 -1.19
N HIS A 36 -20.76 -1.27 0.10
CA HIS A 36 -21.28 -0.41 1.16
C HIS A 36 -20.19 0.29 1.98
N GLY A 37 -18.93 0.05 1.64
CA GLY A 37 -17.78 0.67 2.28
C GLY A 37 -17.55 2.10 1.82
N GLN A 38 -16.54 2.73 2.39
CA GLN A 38 -16.19 4.12 2.11
C GLN A 38 -15.06 4.24 1.05
N GLY A 39 -14.60 3.12 0.53
CA GLY A 39 -13.51 3.07 -0.44
C GLY A 39 -12.15 3.11 0.22
N GLY A 40 -11.16 3.42 -0.58
CA GLY A 40 -9.76 3.48 -0.21
C GLY A 40 -8.87 3.50 -1.45
N ALA A 41 -7.62 3.34 -1.27
CA ALA A 41 -6.62 3.19 -2.33
C ALA A 41 -5.30 2.68 -1.71
N GLY A 42 -4.25 2.71 -2.49
CA GLY A 42 -2.91 2.34 -2.05
C GLY A 42 -1.83 2.95 -2.93
N GLY A 43 -0.67 2.39 -2.89
CA GLY A 43 0.46 2.87 -3.67
C GLY A 43 1.71 2.03 -3.49
N ASP A 44 2.80 2.57 -3.97
CA ASP A 44 4.12 1.97 -3.87
C ASP A 44 4.91 2.63 -2.73
N LEU A 45 5.57 1.80 -1.94
CA LEU A 45 6.58 2.21 -0.98
C LEU A 45 7.93 1.73 -1.49
N ARG A 46 8.79 2.65 -1.94
CA ARG A 46 10.09 2.32 -2.48
C ARG A 46 11.18 2.67 -1.49
N ILE A 47 12.06 1.73 -1.25
CA ILE A 47 13.31 1.97 -0.55
C ILE A 47 14.38 2.20 -1.61
N ASP A 48 14.65 3.48 -1.90
CA ASP A 48 15.82 3.86 -2.68
C ASP A 48 17.04 3.94 -1.75
N SER A 49 18.23 3.71 -2.29
CA SER A 49 19.47 3.79 -1.54
C SER A 49 19.69 5.22 -1.00
N GLY A 50 19.19 5.48 0.20
CA GLY A 50 19.23 6.79 0.87
C GLY A 50 17.89 7.28 1.44
N ALA A 51 16.73 6.81 0.94
CA ALA A 51 15.42 7.16 1.47
C ALA A 51 15.00 6.18 2.58
N LYS A 52 15.30 6.51 3.84
CA LYS A 52 14.91 5.69 4.99
C LYS A 52 13.43 5.84 5.40
N ASN A 53 12.66 6.71 4.75
CA ASN A 53 11.31 7.09 5.19
C ASN A 53 10.31 7.07 4.03
N ALA A 54 10.18 5.93 3.35
CA ALA A 54 9.12 5.79 2.36
C ALA A 54 7.75 5.91 3.05
N ARG A 55 6.88 6.74 2.49
CA ARG A 55 5.54 7.02 3.00
C ARG A 55 4.56 7.10 1.85
N GLY A 56 3.41 6.44 2.01
CA GLY A 56 2.26 6.59 1.13
C GLY A 56 1.04 7.00 1.95
N THR A 57 0.28 7.98 1.49
CA THR A 57 -0.93 8.44 2.19
C THR A 57 -2.08 8.57 1.22
N VAL A 58 -3.22 8.04 1.61
CA VAL A 58 -4.50 8.17 0.90
C VAL A 58 -5.47 8.95 1.78
N TYR A 59 -6.13 9.94 1.19
CA TYR A 59 -7.09 10.79 1.88
C TYR A 59 -8.51 10.51 1.40
N LEU A 60 -9.40 10.20 2.34
CA LEU A 60 -10.84 10.18 2.13
C LEU A 60 -11.43 11.42 2.78
N ALA A 61 -12.00 12.32 1.97
CA ALA A 61 -12.39 13.66 2.41
C ALA A 61 -13.54 13.65 3.43
N ASN A 62 -14.52 12.76 3.23
CA ASN A 62 -15.71 12.68 4.05
C ASN A 62 -16.08 11.23 4.31
N VAL A 63 -15.82 10.74 5.51
CA VAL A 63 -16.28 9.44 5.97
C VAL A 63 -17.39 9.68 6.98
N PRO A 64 -18.62 9.17 6.76
CA PRO A 64 -19.72 9.29 7.72
C PRO A 64 -19.33 8.76 9.09
N GLY A 65 -19.93 9.33 10.14
CA GLY A 65 -19.75 8.81 11.49
C GLY A 65 -20.25 7.38 11.61
N GLY A 66 -19.48 6.53 12.25
CA GLY A 66 -19.83 5.12 12.41
C GLY A 66 -18.64 4.22 12.74
N GLU A 67 -18.95 2.94 12.84
CA GLU A 67 -17.97 1.88 13.01
C GLU A 67 -17.64 1.28 11.65
N TYR A 68 -16.36 1.02 11.42
CA TYR A 68 -15.84 0.45 10.19
C TYR A 68 -14.69 -0.52 10.50
N ASP A 69 -14.36 -1.34 9.52
CA ASP A 69 -13.09 -2.03 9.47
C ASP A 69 -12.20 -1.40 8.38
N VAL A 70 -10.92 -1.30 8.63
CA VAL A 70 -9.92 -1.05 7.58
C VAL A 70 -9.29 -2.37 7.21
N LEU A 71 -9.51 -2.82 5.98
CA LEU A 71 -8.80 -3.96 5.42
C LEU A 71 -7.58 -3.46 4.65
N ALA A 72 -6.42 -4.02 4.95
CA ALA A 72 -5.18 -3.66 4.28
C ALA A 72 -4.35 -4.87 3.91
N VAL A 73 -3.69 -4.78 2.78
CA VAL A 73 -2.81 -5.80 2.23
C VAL A 73 -1.56 -5.14 1.67
N CYS A 74 -0.45 -5.84 1.65
CA CYS A 74 0.73 -5.43 0.92
C CYS A 74 1.36 -6.62 0.17
N ASP A 75 2.00 -6.31 -0.96
CA ASP A 75 2.81 -7.23 -1.75
C ASP A 75 4.29 -6.86 -1.59
N GLY A 76 5.10 -7.86 -1.34
CA GLY A 76 6.52 -7.72 -1.04
C GLY A 76 6.97 -8.81 -0.07
N SER A 77 8.24 -8.80 0.30
CA SER A 77 8.83 -9.82 1.19
C SER A 77 8.95 -9.38 2.65
N GLY A 78 8.50 -8.19 2.99
CA GLY A 78 8.73 -7.58 4.29
C GLY A 78 7.47 -7.19 5.04
N THR A 79 7.57 -6.14 5.82
CA THR A 79 6.49 -5.54 6.60
C THR A 79 6.35 -4.06 6.27
N ILE A 80 5.15 -3.53 6.48
CA ILE A 80 4.87 -2.10 6.46
C ILE A 80 4.10 -1.73 7.73
N HIS A 81 4.12 -0.47 8.13
CA HIS A 81 3.30 0.04 9.21
C HIS A 81 2.11 0.82 8.65
N LEU A 82 0.88 0.46 9.02
CA LEU A 82 -0.34 1.17 8.63
C LEU A 82 -0.83 2.00 9.81
N THR A 83 -1.14 3.27 9.54
CA THR A 83 -1.80 4.18 10.49
C THR A 83 -3.09 4.71 9.86
N VAL A 84 -4.18 4.65 10.60
CA VAL A 84 -5.47 5.27 10.27
C VAL A 84 -5.65 6.47 11.18
N LYS A 85 -5.83 7.66 10.60
CA LYS A 85 -5.95 8.90 11.39
C LYS A 85 -6.98 9.86 10.79
N THR A 86 -7.47 10.79 11.60
CA THR A 86 -8.32 11.88 11.13
C THR A 86 -7.51 12.90 10.34
N THR A 87 -8.10 13.50 9.31
CA THR A 87 -7.45 14.58 8.54
C THR A 87 -7.63 15.96 9.18
N THR A 88 -8.62 16.10 10.07
CA THR A 88 -8.89 17.34 10.79
C THR A 88 -8.04 17.42 12.04
N PRO A 89 -7.39 18.57 12.33
CA PRO A 89 -6.69 18.77 13.60
C PRO A 89 -7.60 18.51 14.81
N PRO A 90 -7.08 17.84 15.84
CA PRO A 90 -5.70 17.45 16.14
C PRO A 90 -5.24 16.09 15.56
N HIS A 91 -5.58 15.70 14.34
CA HIS A 91 -5.08 14.50 13.62
C HIS A 91 -4.97 13.24 14.50
N ARG A 92 -6.09 12.80 15.04
CA ARG A 92 -6.12 11.65 15.95
C ARG A 92 -5.82 10.35 15.20
N VAL A 93 -4.94 9.54 15.77
CA VAL A 93 -4.77 8.14 15.34
C VAL A 93 -5.99 7.35 15.82
N LEU A 94 -6.69 6.73 14.90
CA LEU A 94 -7.85 5.87 15.15
C LEU A 94 -7.41 4.42 15.38
N ALA A 95 -6.46 3.95 14.59
CA ALA A 95 -5.84 2.63 14.72
C ALA A 95 -4.49 2.61 14.03
N SER A 96 -3.61 1.70 14.42
CA SER A 96 -2.36 1.41 13.72
C SER A 96 -1.90 -0.01 13.98
N SER A 97 -1.18 -0.60 13.04
CA SER A 97 -0.57 -1.92 13.16
C SER A 97 0.45 -2.16 12.06
N ASP A 98 1.34 -3.12 12.31
CA ASP A 98 2.21 -3.65 11.27
C ASP A 98 1.49 -4.70 10.44
N ILE A 99 1.81 -4.73 9.14
CA ILE A 99 1.31 -5.72 8.19
C ILE A 99 2.50 -6.51 7.67
N ALA A 100 2.47 -7.82 7.83
CA ALA A 100 3.34 -8.71 7.07
C ALA A 100 2.80 -8.81 5.63
N CYS A 101 3.61 -8.46 4.64
CA CYS A 101 3.18 -8.55 3.24
C CYS A 101 2.86 -10.00 2.87
N GLY A 102 1.79 -10.20 2.11
CA GLY A 102 1.17 -11.51 1.88
C GLY A 102 0.04 -11.86 2.85
N ALA A 103 -0.15 -11.10 3.94
CA ALA A 103 -1.27 -11.25 4.86
C ALA A 103 -2.30 -10.12 4.69
N THR A 104 -3.53 -10.35 5.15
CA THR A 104 -4.57 -9.33 5.25
C THR A 104 -4.67 -8.85 6.70
N LEU A 105 -4.56 -7.54 6.90
CA LEU A 105 -4.79 -6.90 8.18
C LEU A 105 -6.23 -6.38 8.24
N ARG A 106 -6.88 -6.56 9.38
CA ARG A 106 -8.17 -5.95 9.72
C ARG A 106 -8.01 -5.09 10.95
N LEU A 107 -8.35 -3.80 10.84
CA LEU A 107 -8.33 -2.85 11.95
C LEU A 107 -9.74 -2.27 12.16
N PRO A 108 -10.42 -2.58 13.26
CA PRO A 108 -11.65 -1.89 13.63
C PRO A 108 -11.36 -0.42 13.96
N VAL A 109 -12.20 0.49 13.45
CA VAL A 109 -12.09 1.93 13.69
C VAL A 109 -13.46 2.54 13.93
N THR A 110 -13.51 3.54 14.80
CA THR A 110 -14.70 4.40 14.98
C THR A 110 -14.39 5.78 14.43
N VAL A 111 -15.18 6.24 13.48
CA VAL A 111 -15.03 7.54 12.82
C VAL A 111 -16.13 8.49 13.27
N ALA A 112 -15.79 9.72 13.59
CA ALA A 112 -16.74 10.78 14.00
C ALA A 112 -17.00 11.76 12.84
N ALA A 113 -17.59 11.30 11.74
CA ALA A 113 -18.00 12.09 10.59
C ALA A 113 -16.92 13.11 10.15
N THR A 114 -15.76 12.62 9.71
CA THR A 114 -14.60 13.44 9.32
C THR A 114 -13.84 12.82 8.17
N GLY A 115 -12.90 13.55 7.60
CA GLY A 115 -11.92 12.99 6.69
C GLY A 115 -11.01 11.99 7.41
N VAL A 116 -10.60 10.93 6.70
CA VAL A 116 -9.71 9.89 7.18
C VAL A 116 -8.51 9.78 6.26
N ALA A 117 -7.32 9.66 6.84
CA ALA A 117 -6.10 9.35 6.13
C ALA A 117 -5.66 7.91 6.47
N LEU A 118 -5.37 7.14 5.43
CA LEU A 118 -4.71 5.84 5.50
C LEU A 118 -3.25 6.06 5.13
N GLU A 119 -2.35 5.83 6.05
CA GLU A 119 -0.91 6.10 5.87
C GLU A 119 -0.11 4.83 6.06
N ALA A 120 0.67 4.46 5.04
CA ALA A 120 1.62 3.37 5.09
C ALA A 120 3.05 3.93 5.19
N THR A 121 3.83 3.41 6.13
CA THR A 121 5.20 3.86 6.42
C THR A 121 6.11 2.67 6.73
N ASP A 122 7.36 2.97 6.95
CA ASP A 122 8.38 2.06 7.50
C ASP A 122 8.45 0.69 6.78
N PRO A 123 8.47 0.68 5.43
CA PRO A 123 8.63 -0.58 4.73
C PRO A 123 9.99 -1.19 5.05
N SER A 124 10.03 -2.46 5.45
CA SER A 124 11.30 -3.17 5.63
C SER A 124 11.97 -3.54 4.31
N THR A 125 11.17 -3.68 3.26
CA THR A 125 11.58 -3.81 1.84
C THR A 125 10.60 -3.01 0.99
N SER A 126 10.97 -2.71 -0.27
CA SER A 126 10.01 -2.08 -1.20
C SER A 126 8.75 -2.94 -1.31
N ALA A 127 7.59 -2.30 -1.24
CA ALA A 127 6.29 -2.95 -1.22
C ALA A 127 5.24 -2.16 -2.00
N GLN A 128 4.21 -2.84 -2.47
CA GLN A 128 2.94 -2.24 -2.87
C GLN A 128 1.92 -2.46 -1.76
N TRP A 129 1.01 -1.53 -1.57
CA TRP A 129 -0.03 -1.67 -0.55
C TRP A 129 -1.38 -1.18 -1.04
N GLN A 130 -2.44 -1.72 -0.47
CA GLN A 130 -3.83 -1.30 -0.64
C GLN A 130 -4.53 -1.33 0.70
N ALA A 131 -5.37 -0.33 0.96
CA ALA A 131 -6.22 -0.29 2.15
C ALA A 131 -7.59 0.28 1.79
N MET A 132 -8.64 -0.32 2.37
CA MET A 132 -10.04 0.03 2.15
C MET A 132 -10.77 0.16 3.47
N ILE A 133 -11.65 1.15 3.57
CA ILE A 133 -12.61 1.27 4.67
C ILE A 133 -13.88 0.52 4.26
N VAL A 134 -14.19 -0.54 4.98
CA VAL A 134 -15.31 -1.45 4.72
C VAL A 134 -16.29 -1.45 5.87
N THR A 135 -17.49 -1.99 5.65
CA THR A 135 -18.46 -2.19 6.71
C THR A 135 -17.94 -3.21 7.74
N PRO A 136 -18.31 -3.08 9.03
CA PRO A 136 -17.81 -3.98 10.06
C PRO A 136 -18.12 -5.45 9.74
N GLY A 137 -17.12 -6.30 9.82
CA GLY A 137 -17.25 -7.73 9.55
C GLY A 137 -17.40 -8.11 8.08
N TRP A 138 -17.33 -7.17 7.14
CA TRP A 138 -17.37 -7.49 5.72
C TRP A 138 -16.15 -8.34 5.32
N GLU A 139 -16.39 -9.38 4.52
CA GLU A 139 -15.35 -10.28 4.03
C GLU A 139 -15.30 -10.24 2.50
N PRO A 140 -14.10 -10.17 1.91
CA PRO A 140 -13.96 -10.31 0.47
C PRO A 140 -14.47 -11.69 0.01
N ALA A 141 -15.06 -11.74 -1.17
CA ALA A 141 -15.40 -13.03 -1.76
C ALA A 141 -14.15 -13.90 -1.91
N PRO A 142 -14.23 -15.21 -1.61
CA PRO A 142 -13.11 -16.12 -1.80
C PRO A 142 -12.65 -16.09 -3.27
N THR A 143 -11.43 -15.65 -3.51
CA THR A 143 -10.83 -15.75 -4.84
C THR A 143 -10.26 -17.15 -4.98
N THR A 144 -10.91 -17.99 -5.79
CA THR A 144 -10.34 -19.26 -6.23
C THR A 144 -9.21 -18.96 -7.21
N TYR A 145 -7.96 -19.01 -6.72
CA TYR A 145 -6.81 -19.05 -7.62
C TYR A 145 -6.72 -20.47 -8.18
N SER A 146 -6.99 -20.62 -9.49
CA SER A 146 -6.56 -21.81 -10.21
C SER A 146 -5.03 -21.68 -10.38
N TYR A 147 -4.30 -22.61 -9.77
CA TYR A 147 -2.87 -22.79 -10.02
C TYR A 147 -2.66 -23.41 -11.39
#